data_66c2b6c0710e4b0eab393d7e84287e34
#
_entry.id   66c2b6c0710e4b0eab393d7e84287e34
#
_cell.length_a   1.000
_cell.length_b   1.000
_cell.length_c   1.000
_cell.angle_alpha   90.00
_cell.angle_beta   90.00
_cell.angle_gamma   90.00
#
_symmetry.space_group_name_H-M   'P 1'
#
loop_
_entity.id
_entity.type
_entity.pdbx_description
1 polymer ?
#
loop_
_entity_poly.entity_id
_entity_poly.type
_entity_poly.pdbx_seq_one_letter_code
_entity_poly.pdbx_strand_id
1 'polypeptide(L)'
;MLLKSKKRLTAYVLAALCVASTGFAATEHCNDASTTPKTVVATQAGDTNWEQWKTSWESIKNDYEQVSMAPGKDATQMNFAWYSKDKAKASEIRVSTNADMSEARSFLGTSKTGTIIDGTQYYTNKVTVKDLKPETTYYYQVKINGQWKDAQSFKTGNPDDFSFMYVGDPQLGASKGQTSSEGNKQDGELATRNDAYNWNKTLNSALSQHPEIDFLVSPGDQINEPAEDQSAAKIKLQEQQYAGYLSAKALRSLPEATSIGNHNSMDTTSHKRRASL
;
A
#
# COMPACT_ATOMS: atom_id res chain seq x y z
N MET A 1 38.69 -13.23 20.36
CA MET A 1 37.47 -13.04 21.16
C MET A 1 36.37 -12.61 20.18
N LEU A 2 35.58 -13.54 19.73
CA LEU A 2 34.52 -13.31 18.72
C LEU A 2 33.27 -12.79 19.47
N LEU A 3 32.99 -11.52 19.36
CA LEU A 3 31.69 -10.97 19.76
C LEU A 3 30.62 -11.50 18.77
N LYS A 4 29.84 -12.49 19.22
CA LYS A 4 28.60 -12.89 18.56
C LYS A 4 27.59 -11.76 18.76
N SER A 5 27.41 -10.93 17.75
CA SER A 5 26.24 -10.04 17.66
C SER A 5 24.99 -10.93 17.71
N LYS A 6 24.18 -10.79 18.74
CA LYS A 6 22.87 -11.44 18.80
C LYS A 6 21.92 -10.63 17.93
N LYS A 7 21.77 -11.03 16.68
CA LYS A 7 20.69 -10.49 15.83
C LYS A 7 19.36 -10.86 16.46
N ARG A 8 18.57 -9.86 16.83
CA ARG A 8 17.20 -10.06 17.28
C ARG A 8 16.31 -9.85 16.08
N LEU A 9 15.65 -10.90 15.65
CA LEU A 9 14.58 -10.85 14.64
C LEU A 9 13.27 -10.99 15.39
N THR A 10 12.45 -9.96 15.35
CA THR A 10 11.08 -9.99 15.88
C THR A 10 10.10 -9.93 14.71
N ALA A 11 9.38 -11.00 14.46
CA ALA A 11 8.37 -11.09 13.42
C ALA A 11 6.98 -11.13 14.06
N TYR A 12 6.11 -10.24 13.63
CA TYR A 12 4.70 -10.24 13.99
C TYR A 12 3.91 -10.83 12.83
N VAL A 13 3.28 -11.97 13.08
CA VAL A 13 2.37 -12.60 12.11
C VAL A 13 0.95 -12.15 12.45
N LEU A 14 0.44 -11.21 11.69
CA LEU A 14 -0.96 -10.84 11.73
C LEU A 14 -1.65 -11.61 10.61
N ALA A 15 -2.27 -12.73 10.94
CA ALA A 15 -3.20 -13.38 10.03
C ALA A 15 -4.45 -12.50 9.97
N ALA A 16 -4.60 -11.73 8.91
CA ALA A 16 -5.90 -11.18 8.57
C ALA A 16 -6.73 -12.38 8.10
N LEU A 17 -7.30 -13.12 9.06
CA LEU A 17 -8.25 -14.17 8.79
C LEU A 17 -9.54 -13.53 8.26
N CYS A 18 -9.57 -13.26 6.97
CA CYS A 18 -10.82 -13.42 6.23
C CYS A 18 -11.00 -14.93 6.03
N VAL A 19 -11.31 -15.64 7.13
CA VAL A 19 -11.70 -17.02 7.03
C VAL A 19 -13.02 -17.02 6.29
N ALA A 20 -13.04 -17.58 5.10
CA ALA A 20 -14.22 -18.15 4.52
C ALA A 20 -14.65 -19.33 5.43
N SER A 21 -15.11 -19.01 6.64
CA SER A 21 -15.74 -19.99 7.51
C SER A 21 -17.16 -20.18 7.00
N THR A 22 -17.42 -21.38 6.57
CA THR A 22 -18.76 -21.92 6.40
C THR A 22 -19.72 -21.35 7.45
N GLY A 23 -20.54 -20.41 7.03
CA GLY A 23 -21.87 -20.18 7.54
C GLY A 23 -22.06 -19.75 8.98
N PHE A 24 -21.28 -18.79 9.52
CA PHE A 24 -21.71 -18.04 10.71
C PHE A 24 -21.05 -16.67 10.76
N ALA A 25 -21.90 -15.61 10.62
CA ALA A 25 -21.69 -14.26 11.17
C ALA A 25 -20.35 -13.53 10.89
N ALA A 26 -19.65 -13.83 9.83
CA ALA A 26 -18.48 -13.04 9.43
C ALA A 26 -18.87 -11.70 8.75
N THR A 27 -20.15 -11.48 8.54
CA THR A 27 -20.66 -10.29 7.83
C THR A 27 -20.69 -9.03 8.69
N GLU A 28 -20.58 -9.15 10.01
CA GLU A 28 -20.70 -7.98 10.89
C GLU A 28 -19.43 -7.14 10.99
N HIS A 29 -18.28 -7.66 10.60
CA HIS A 29 -17.02 -6.98 10.87
C HIS A 29 -16.43 -6.24 9.67
N CYS A 30 -16.91 -6.51 8.48
CA CYS A 30 -16.24 -5.97 7.30
C CYS A 30 -16.59 -4.51 7.00
N ASN A 31 -17.68 -3.96 7.51
CA ASN A 31 -18.22 -2.70 6.99
C ASN A 31 -18.80 -1.75 8.03
N ASP A 32 -18.77 -2.10 9.29
CA ASP A 32 -19.44 -1.30 10.33
C ASP A 32 -18.41 -0.51 11.16
N ALA A 33 -18.45 0.81 10.99
CA ALA A 33 -17.66 1.73 11.81
C ALA A 33 -18.04 1.67 13.30
N SER A 34 -19.27 1.26 13.62
CA SER A 34 -19.71 1.12 15.01
C SER A 34 -18.97 0.02 15.76
N THR A 35 -18.46 -0.99 15.04
CA THR A 35 -17.66 -2.09 15.61
C THR A 35 -16.19 -1.72 15.74
N THR A 36 -15.78 -0.52 15.29
CA THR A 36 -14.41 -0.07 15.47
C THR A 36 -14.14 0.07 16.97
N PRO A 37 -13.18 -0.67 17.54
CA PRO A 37 -12.84 -0.49 18.93
C PRO A 37 -12.54 0.97 19.22
N LYS A 38 -13.15 1.54 20.25
CA LYS A 38 -12.91 2.94 20.64
C LYS A 38 -11.45 3.25 20.97
N THR A 39 -10.66 2.20 21.17
CA THR A 39 -9.22 2.25 21.47
C THR A 39 -8.33 2.24 20.25
N VAL A 40 -8.86 2.01 19.05
CA VAL A 40 -8.05 2.09 17.83
C VAL A 40 -7.82 3.55 17.51
N VAL A 41 -6.68 4.05 17.91
CA VAL A 41 -6.21 5.37 17.54
C VAL A 41 -5.49 5.24 16.21
N ALA A 42 -5.96 5.95 15.20
CA ALA A 42 -5.25 6.07 13.93
C ALA A 42 -3.97 6.88 14.16
N THR A 43 -2.87 6.22 14.41
CA THR A 43 -1.60 6.86 14.76
C THR A 43 -0.91 7.45 13.55
N GLN A 44 -1.14 6.90 12.38
CA GLN A 44 -0.42 7.25 11.14
C GLN A 44 -1.36 7.85 10.09
N ALA A 45 -2.28 8.69 10.50
CA ALA A 45 -3.16 9.39 9.58
C ALA A 45 -4.05 8.46 8.72
N GLY A 46 -4.48 7.34 9.27
CA GLY A 46 -5.56 6.54 8.70
C GLY A 46 -6.90 7.11 9.11
N ASP A 47 -7.84 7.21 8.18
CA ASP A 47 -9.24 7.50 8.51
C ASP A 47 -9.88 6.22 9.03
N THR A 48 -10.35 6.24 10.28
CA THR A 48 -11.06 5.13 10.90
C THR A 48 -12.55 5.41 11.07
N ASN A 49 -13.01 6.58 10.65
CA ASN A 49 -14.42 6.94 10.66
C ASN A 49 -15.09 6.44 9.38
N TRP A 50 -16.09 5.57 9.53
CA TRP A 50 -16.81 4.96 8.44
C TRP A 50 -17.52 5.97 7.51
N GLU A 51 -18.16 6.99 8.05
CA GLU A 51 -18.86 8.00 7.24
C GLU A 51 -17.88 8.88 6.45
N GLN A 52 -16.78 9.26 7.07
CA GLN A 52 -15.72 9.98 6.39
C GLN A 52 -15.05 9.10 5.32
N TRP A 53 -14.85 7.82 5.62
CA TRP A 53 -14.31 6.88 4.65
C TRP A 53 -15.19 6.76 3.41
N LYS A 54 -16.51 6.57 3.58
CA LYS A 54 -17.45 6.51 2.45
C LYS A 54 -17.36 7.77 1.57
N THR A 55 -17.24 8.94 2.18
CA THR A 55 -17.08 10.20 1.46
C THR A 55 -15.73 10.27 0.75
N SER A 56 -14.65 9.87 1.42
CA SER A 56 -13.29 9.88 0.86
C SER A 56 -13.13 8.86 -0.28
N TRP A 57 -13.90 7.77 -0.26
CA TRP A 57 -13.84 6.72 -1.26
C TRP A 57 -14.04 7.22 -2.69
N GLU A 58 -14.89 8.20 -2.89
CA GLU A 58 -15.16 8.78 -4.21
C GLU A 58 -13.88 9.38 -4.86
N SER A 59 -12.97 9.90 -4.06
CA SER A 59 -11.67 10.36 -4.54
C SER A 59 -10.63 9.23 -4.60
N ILE A 60 -10.66 8.30 -3.64
CA ILE A 60 -9.69 7.21 -3.53
C ILE A 60 -9.80 6.25 -4.70
N LYS A 61 -11.02 5.80 -5.04
CA LYS A 61 -11.26 4.77 -6.05
C LYS A 61 -10.72 5.06 -7.46
N ASN A 62 -10.46 6.34 -7.74
CA ASN A 62 -9.93 6.80 -9.01
C ASN A 62 -8.53 7.44 -8.88
N ASP A 63 -7.94 7.41 -7.70
CA ASP A 63 -6.57 7.88 -7.48
C ASP A 63 -5.58 6.75 -7.77
N TYR A 64 -5.27 6.56 -9.04
CA TYR A 64 -4.29 5.56 -9.49
C TYR A 64 -2.84 6.03 -9.38
N GLU A 65 -2.61 7.29 -9.00
CA GLU A 65 -1.27 7.92 -8.94
C GLU A 65 -0.60 7.78 -7.56
N GLN A 66 -1.13 6.93 -6.70
CA GLN A 66 -0.58 6.69 -5.37
C GLN A 66 0.82 6.08 -5.43
N VAL A 67 1.63 6.46 -4.45
CA VAL A 67 3.03 6.05 -4.35
C VAL A 67 3.13 4.79 -3.50
N SER A 68 3.82 3.79 -4.02
CA SER A 68 4.27 2.64 -3.26
C SER A 68 5.75 2.77 -2.94
N MET A 69 6.14 2.26 -1.77
CA MET A 69 7.50 2.30 -1.26
C MET A 69 7.91 0.90 -0.81
N ALA A 70 9.09 0.46 -1.21
CA ALA A 70 9.61 -0.85 -0.84
C ALA A 70 11.08 -0.78 -0.41
N PRO A 71 11.54 -1.70 0.46
CA PRO A 71 12.96 -1.81 0.76
C PRO A 71 13.79 -1.98 -0.51
N GLY A 72 14.98 -1.36 -0.54
CA GLY A 72 15.95 -1.56 -1.61
C GLY A 72 16.72 -2.88 -1.45
N LYS A 73 17.81 -3.01 -2.20
CA LYS A 73 18.67 -4.23 -2.11
C LYS A 73 19.36 -4.38 -0.76
N ASP A 74 19.47 -3.31 0.00
CA ASP A 74 20.06 -3.24 1.34
C ASP A 74 19.49 -2.04 2.12
N ALA A 75 19.83 -1.92 3.41
CA ALA A 75 19.32 -0.89 4.32
C ALA A 75 19.69 0.56 3.93
N THR A 76 20.55 0.76 2.93
CA THR A 76 20.93 2.09 2.43
C THR A 76 20.08 2.54 1.26
N GLN A 77 19.07 1.76 0.85
CA GLN A 77 18.26 2.03 -0.33
C GLN A 77 16.77 1.87 -0.06
N MET A 78 15.99 2.69 -0.78
CA MET A 78 14.52 2.62 -0.80
C MET A 78 14.03 2.76 -2.23
N ASN A 79 13.13 1.88 -2.64
CA ASN A 79 12.50 1.90 -3.94
C ASN A 79 11.15 2.61 -3.86
N PHE A 80 10.83 3.40 -4.90
CA PHE A 80 9.55 4.06 -5.05
C PHE A 80 8.98 3.78 -6.43
N ALA A 81 7.66 3.55 -6.50
CA ALA A 81 6.95 3.43 -7.76
C ALA A 81 5.58 4.12 -7.69
N TRP A 82 5.16 4.71 -8.81
CA TRP A 82 3.85 5.36 -8.95
C TRP A 82 3.44 5.44 -10.42
N TYR A 83 2.16 5.67 -10.65
CA TYR A 83 1.67 6.03 -11.97
C TYR A 83 1.64 7.54 -12.17
N SER A 84 1.71 7.97 -13.43
CA SER A 84 1.44 9.35 -13.85
C SER A 84 0.70 9.36 -15.18
N LYS A 85 -0.12 10.37 -15.42
CA LYS A 85 -0.79 10.59 -16.72
C LYS A 85 0.18 11.14 -17.76
N ASP A 86 1.14 11.94 -17.32
CA ASP A 86 2.16 12.50 -18.18
C ASP A 86 3.40 11.61 -18.21
N LYS A 87 3.92 11.38 -19.41
CA LYS A 87 5.21 10.70 -19.60
C LYS A 87 6.34 11.64 -19.17
N ALA A 88 7.02 11.31 -18.09
CA ALA A 88 8.21 12.03 -17.69
C ALA A 88 9.41 11.62 -18.57
N LYS A 89 10.33 12.55 -18.86
CA LYS A 89 11.62 12.22 -19.47
C LYS A 89 12.44 11.30 -18.55
N ALA A 90 12.37 11.55 -17.24
CA ALA A 90 12.84 10.68 -16.17
C ALA A 90 11.92 10.87 -14.98
N SER A 91 11.63 9.79 -14.24
CA SER A 91 10.92 9.91 -12.96
C SER A 91 11.82 10.61 -11.96
N GLU A 92 11.25 11.42 -11.09
CA GLU A 92 12.02 12.23 -10.15
C GLU A 92 11.40 12.17 -8.75
N ILE A 93 12.25 11.95 -7.76
CA ILE A 93 11.96 12.06 -6.33
C ILE A 93 13.02 12.91 -5.67
N ARG A 94 12.67 13.72 -4.68
CA ARG A 94 13.63 14.40 -3.83
C ARG A 94 13.44 13.99 -2.37
N VAL A 95 14.55 13.90 -1.65
CA VAL A 95 14.60 13.38 -0.28
C VAL A 95 15.48 14.28 0.58
N SER A 96 15.03 14.59 1.78
CA SER A 96 15.75 15.39 2.78
C SER A 96 15.59 14.78 4.17
N THR A 97 16.51 15.08 5.08
CA THR A 97 16.32 14.87 6.51
C THR A 97 15.56 16.02 7.18
N ASN A 98 15.34 17.12 6.47
CA ASN A 98 14.63 18.29 6.95
C ASN A 98 13.16 18.25 6.48
N ALA A 99 12.23 18.49 7.40
CA ALA A 99 10.79 18.43 7.10
C ALA A 99 10.33 19.52 6.09
N ASP A 100 11.02 20.63 6.02
CA ASP A 100 10.79 21.71 5.06
C ASP A 100 11.38 21.43 3.67
N MET A 101 11.97 20.25 3.48
CA MET A 101 12.64 19.83 2.26
C MET A 101 13.88 20.69 1.89
N SER A 102 14.39 21.51 2.81
CA SER A 102 15.69 22.15 2.62
C SER A 102 16.80 21.10 2.46
N GLU A 103 17.82 21.42 1.67
CA GLU A 103 18.95 20.52 1.36
C GLU A 103 18.54 19.17 0.72
N ALA A 104 17.36 19.13 0.07
CA ALA A 104 16.88 17.90 -0.55
C ALA A 104 17.80 17.44 -1.68
N ARG A 105 18.10 16.15 -1.71
CA ARG A 105 18.81 15.46 -2.80
C ARG A 105 17.79 14.90 -3.78
N SER A 106 17.98 15.15 -5.07
CA SER A 106 17.15 14.59 -6.14
C SER A 106 17.72 13.25 -6.64
N PHE A 107 16.80 12.32 -6.92
CA PHE A 107 17.09 11.03 -7.53
C PHE A 107 16.25 10.87 -8.77
N LEU A 108 16.88 10.40 -9.84
CA LEU A 108 16.22 10.15 -11.11
C LEU A 108 16.06 8.66 -11.34
N GLY A 109 14.99 8.31 -12.01
CA GLY A 109 14.66 6.95 -12.35
C GLY A 109 14.09 6.81 -13.75
N THR A 110 13.21 5.83 -13.94
CA THR A 110 12.65 5.49 -15.25
C THR A 110 11.15 5.77 -15.29
N SER A 111 10.67 6.27 -16.43
CA SER A 111 9.26 6.36 -16.77
C SER A 111 9.01 5.52 -18.02
N LYS A 112 8.11 4.55 -17.92
CA LYS A 112 7.77 3.61 -19.01
C LYS A 112 6.27 3.61 -19.26
N THR A 113 5.86 3.27 -20.47
CA THR A 113 4.46 3.03 -20.79
C THR A 113 3.89 1.96 -19.86
N GLY A 114 2.79 2.29 -19.19
CA GLY A 114 2.08 1.42 -18.26
C GLY A 114 0.73 0.98 -18.83
N THR A 115 -0.29 1.00 -17.98
CA THR A 115 -1.64 0.53 -18.30
C THR A 115 -2.52 1.64 -18.89
N ILE A 116 -3.63 1.24 -19.53
CA ILE A 116 -4.72 2.16 -19.91
C ILE A 116 -5.90 1.91 -18.98
N ILE A 117 -6.37 2.96 -18.31
CA ILE A 117 -7.52 2.91 -17.40
C ILE A 117 -8.55 3.93 -17.89
N ASP A 118 -9.77 3.49 -18.18
CA ASP A 118 -10.84 4.34 -18.73
C ASP A 118 -10.39 5.21 -19.91
N GLY A 119 -9.64 4.62 -20.84
CA GLY A 119 -9.12 5.31 -22.04
C GLY A 119 -7.93 6.23 -21.76
N THR A 120 -7.51 6.42 -20.52
CA THR A 120 -6.34 7.23 -20.15
C THR A 120 -5.11 6.36 -20.08
N GLN A 121 -4.06 6.73 -20.83
CA GLN A 121 -2.74 6.09 -20.73
C GLN A 121 -2.04 6.54 -19.45
N TYR A 122 -1.59 5.59 -18.66
CA TYR A 122 -0.72 5.82 -17.50
C TYR A 122 0.70 5.35 -17.79
N TYR A 123 1.66 6.00 -17.14
CA TYR A 123 3.08 5.66 -17.21
C TYR A 123 3.56 5.18 -15.84
N THR A 124 4.33 4.11 -15.83
CA THR A 124 4.93 3.55 -14.60
C THR A 124 6.26 4.24 -14.35
N ASN A 125 6.36 4.87 -13.19
CA ASN A 125 7.55 5.56 -12.72
C ASN A 125 8.22 4.74 -11.63
N LYS A 126 9.55 4.65 -11.65
CA LYS A 126 10.35 3.96 -10.65
C LYS A 126 11.61 4.73 -10.35
N VAL A 127 11.91 4.89 -9.06
CA VAL A 127 13.14 5.53 -8.58
C VAL A 127 13.68 4.75 -7.40
N THR A 128 14.99 4.53 -7.37
CA THR A 128 15.70 4.03 -6.20
C THR A 128 16.45 5.17 -5.54
N VAL A 129 16.10 5.47 -4.30
CA VAL A 129 16.85 6.37 -3.43
C VAL A 129 18.00 5.58 -2.81
N LYS A 130 19.18 6.18 -2.77
CA LYS A 130 20.43 5.53 -2.32
C LYS A 130 21.12 6.36 -1.24
N ASP A 131 22.13 5.76 -0.62
CA ASP A 131 22.97 6.39 0.39
C ASP A 131 22.17 6.91 1.57
N LEU A 132 21.18 6.12 1.98
CA LEU A 132 20.41 6.33 3.20
C LEU A 132 21.22 5.84 4.42
N LYS A 133 21.07 6.55 5.54
CA LYS A 133 21.62 6.15 6.83
C LYS A 133 20.61 5.32 7.60
N PRO A 134 21.02 4.34 8.39
CA PRO A 134 20.13 3.60 9.29
C PRO A 134 19.44 4.52 10.32
N GLU A 135 18.30 4.07 10.86
CA GLU A 135 17.57 4.71 11.97
C GLU A 135 17.29 6.21 11.77
N THR A 136 17.19 6.64 10.50
CA THR A 136 17.08 8.05 10.12
C THR A 136 15.71 8.32 9.49
N THR A 137 15.04 9.38 9.95
CA THR A 137 13.82 9.87 9.32
C THR A 137 14.17 10.70 8.09
N TYR A 138 13.55 10.37 6.99
CA TYR A 138 13.63 11.08 5.72
C TYR A 138 12.26 11.59 5.30
N TYR A 139 12.24 12.79 4.74
CA TYR A 139 11.08 13.37 4.06
C TYR A 139 11.28 13.24 2.56
N TYR A 140 10.21 12.91 1.83
CA TYR A 140 10.29 12.73 0.40
C TYR A 140 9.14 13.40 -0.34
N GLN A 141 9.39 13.85 -1.55
CA GLN A 141 8.39 14.32 -2.49
C GLN A 141 8.62 13.66 -3.85
N VAL A 142 7.54 13.15 -4.45
CA VAL A 142 7.55 12.63 -5.81
C VAL A 142 7.03 13.68 -6.78
N LYS A 143 7.54 13.65 -8.00
CA LYS A 143 7.06 14.53 -9.07
C LYS A 143 6.08 13.76 -9.94
N ILE A 144 4.81 14.16 -9.92
CA ILE A 144 3.73 13.56 -10.69
C ILE A 144 3.10 14.60 -11.60
N ASN A 145 2.99 14.30 -12.90
CA ASN A 145 2.45 15.22 -13.91
C ASN A 145 3.14 16.61 -13.84
N GLY A 146 4.46 16.62 -13.71
CA GLY A 146 5.25 17.83 -13.63
C GLY A 146 5.18 18.61 -12.29
N GLN A 147 4.38 18.15 -11.33
CA GLN A 147 4.18 18.82 -10.04
C GLN A 147 4.78 18.01 -8.88
N TRP A 148 5.47 18.70 -7.95
CA TRP A 148 5.86 18.12 -6.69
C TRP A 148 4.63 17.92 -5.80
N LYS A 149 4.47 16.69 -5.30
CA LYS A 149 3.42 16.37 -4.34
C LYS A 149 3.85 16.77 -2.92
N ASP A 150 2.90 16.79 -1.99
CA ASP A 150 3.17 17.08 -0.59
C ASP A 150 4.21 16.12 -0.01
N ALA A 151 5.03 16.66 0.90
CA ALA A 151 6.06 15.87 1.55
C ALA A 151 5.42 14.78 2.44
N GLN A 152 5.95 13.58 2.31
CA GLN A 152 5.69 12.44 3.19
C GLN A 152 6.99 12.07 3.89
N SER A 153 6.94 11.18 4.87
CA SER A 153 8.14 10.74 5.57
C SER A 153 8.20 9.23 5.69
N PHE A 154 9.41 8.70 5.80
CA PHE A 154 9.67 7.32 6.21
C PHE A 154 10.89 7.29 7.14
N LYS A 155 11.01 6.23 7.92
CA LYS A 155 12.19 5.97 8.74
C LYS A 155 12.89 4.74 8.21
N THR A 156 14.21 4.80 8.08
CA THR A 156 15.04 3.62 7.82
C THR A 156 15.23 2.82 9.10
N GLY A 157 15.12 1.50 9.01
CA GLY A 157 15.35 0.60 10.15
C GLY A 157 16.82 0.41 10.47
N ASN A 158 17.06 -0.36 11.53
CA ASN A 158 18.37 -0.86 11.89
C ASN A 158 18.59 -2.23 11.19
N PRO A 159 19.62 -2.40 10.36
CA PRO A 159 19.81 -3.67 9.63
C PRO A 159 20.18 -4.85 10.54
N ASP A 160 20.60 -4.59 11.77
CA ASP A 160 20.99 -5.62 12.73
C ASP A 160 19.91 -5.92 13.79
N ASP A 161 18.92 -5.04 13.94
CA ASP A 161 17.81 -5.20 14.89
C ASP A 161 16.55 -4.53 14.31
N PHE A 162 15.67 -5.30 13.67
CA PHE A 162 14.49 -4.82 12.98
C PHE A 162 13.26 -5.67 13.31
N SER A 163 12.10 -5.05 13.19
CA SER A 163 10.80 -5.69 13.32
C SER A 163 10.00 -5.55 12.04
N PHE A 164 9.21 -6.55 11.68
CA PHE A 164 8.34 -6.47 10.52
C PHE A 164 6.97 -7.10 10.80
N MET A 165 6.00 -6.61 10.09
CA MET A 165 4.66 -7.17 10.06
C MET A 165 4.51 -8.07 8.83
N TYR A 166 3.99 -9.29 9.01
CA TYR A 166 3.65 -10.21 7.93
C TYR A 166 2.13 -10.26 7.80
N VAL A 167 1.58 -9.86 6.66
CA VAL A 167 0.14 -9.85 6.40
C VAL A 167 -0.12 -10.42 5.02
N GLY A 168 -0.83 -11.55 4.98
CA GLY A 168 -1.26 -12.20 3.75
C GLY A 168 -2.70 -11.87 3.39
N ASP A 169 -3.02 -12.01 2.12
CA ASP A 169 -4.37 -12.08 1.57
C ASP A 169 -5.32 -10.96 2.01
N PRO A 170 -4.96 -9.68 1.94
CA PRO A 170 -5.94 -8.62 2.19
C PRO A 170 -7.05 -8.61 1.14
N GLN A 171 -6.82 -9.17 -0.04
CA GLN A 171 -7.76 -9.49 -1.11
C GLN A 171 -8.89 -8.47 -1.28
N LEU A 172 -8.55 -7.19 -1.44
CA LEU A 172 -9.56 -6.14 -1.58
C LEU A 172 -10.54 -6.46 -2.72
N GLY A 173 -11.82 -6.52 -2.39
CA GLY A 173 -12.88 -6.96 -3.30
C GLY A 173 -13.41 -8.37 -3.01
N ALA A 174 -12.79 -9.13 -2.08
CA ALA A 174 -13.20 -10.50 -1.76
C ALA A 174 -14.59 -10.59 -1.12
N SER A 175 -15.05 -9.53 -0.48
CA SER A 175 -16.41 -9.48 0.10
C SER A 175 -17.53 -9.29 -0.94
N LYS A 176 -17.21 -9.28 -2.24
CA LYS A 176 -18.19 -9.24 -3.33
C LYS A 176 -19.22 -10.38 -3.20
N GLY A 177 -20.49 -10.02 -3.31
CA GLY A 177 -21.61 -10.96 -3.18
C GLY A 177 -22.03 -11.22 -1.74
N GLN A 178 -21.28 -10.78 -0.73
CA GLN A 178 -21.68 -10.82 0.67
C GLN A 178 -22.68 -9.69 0.98
N THR A 179 -23.42 -9.82 2.05
CA THR A 179 -24.30 -8.75 2.53
C THR A 179 -23.51 -7.88 3.50
N SER A 180 -23.48 -6.56 3.27
CA SER A 180 -22.83 -5.61 4.16
C SER A 180 -23.62 -5.45 5.46
N SER A 181 -23.00 -4.85 6.48
CA SER A 181 -23.69 -4.47 7.73
C SER A 181 -24.85 -3.49 7.51
N GLU A 182 -24.83 -2.76 6.39
CA GLU A 182 -25.91 -1.87 5.97
C GLU A 182 -27.05 -2.62 5.25
N GLY A 183 -26.99 -3.95 5.14
CA GLY A 183 -28.00 -4.80 4.52
C GLY A 183 -27.93 -4.87 2.98
N ASN A 184 -26.94 -4.25 2.36
CA ASN A 184 -26.79 -4.22 0.91
C ASN A 184 -25.93 -5.38 0.43
N LYS A 185 -26.35 -6.03 -0.67
CA LYS A 185 -25.48 -6.99 -1.35
C LYS A 185 -24.38 -6.23 -2.09
N GLN A 186 -23.14 -6.60 -1.82
CA GLN A 186 -21.98 -5.89 -2.33
C GLN A 186 -21.68 -6.27 -3.79
N ASP A 187 -21.58 -5.26 -4.65
CA ASP A 187 -20.93 -5.40 -5.97
C ASP A 187 -19.41 -5.29 -5.84
N GLY A 188 -18.70 -5.25 -6.97
CA GLY A 188 -17.23 -5.20 -6.95
C GLY A 188 -16.66 -3.91 -6.38
N GLU A 189 -17.29 -2.77 -6.64
CA GLU A 189 -16.84 -1.46 -6.12
C GLU A 189 -17.15 -1.33 -4.62
N LEU A 190 -18.35 -1.69 -4.22
CA LEU A 190 -18.77 -1.63 -2.82
C LEU A 190 -17.92 -2.55 -1.95
N ALA A 191 -17.64 -3.77 -2.42
CA ALA A 191 -16.75 -4.70 -1.75
C ALA A 191 -15.34 -4.10 -1.60
N THR A 192 -14.80 -3.54 -2.69
CA THR A 192 -13.48 -2.91 -2.66
C THR A 192 -13.41 -1.77 -1.65
N ARG A 193 -14.42 -0.91 -1.60
CA ARG A 193 -14.52 0.19 -0.61
C ARG A 193 -14.46 -0.33 0.82
N ASN A 194 -15.24 -1.36 1.08
CA ASN A 194 -15.42 -1.88 2.43
C ASN A 194 -14.18 -2.66 2.90
N ASP A 195 -13.60 -3.46 2.01
CA ASP A 195 -12.36 -4.20 2.31
C ASP A 195 -11.18 -3.25 2.49
N ALA A 196 -11.10 -2.17 1.70
CA ALA A 196 -10.07 -1.13 1.85
C ALA A 196 -10.19 -0.38 3.19
N TYR A 197 -11.42 -0.14 3.68
CA TYR A 197 -11.63 0.39 5.03
C TYR A 197 -11.04 -0.52 6.09
N ASN A 198 -11.36 -1.82 6.01
CA ASN A 198 -10.85 -2.80 6.97
C ASN A 198 -9.33 -2.97 6.89
N TRP A 199 -8.78 -2.92 5.69
CA TRP A 199 -7.33 -2.92 5.48
C TRP A 199 -6.65 -1.74 6.17
N ASN A 200 -7.13 -0.52 5.93
CA ASN A 200 -6.64 0.68 6.59
C ASN A 200 -6.72 0.58 8.13
N LYS A 201 -7.83 0.10 8.63
CA LYS A 201 -8.07 -0.13 10.06
C LYS A 201 -7.12 -1.17 10.64
N THR A 202 -6.85 -2.26 9.92
CA THR A 202 -5.92 -3.32 10.34
C THR A 202 -4.51 -2.75 10.49
N LEU A 203 -4.02 -2.01 9.49
CA LEU A 203 -2.70 -1.39 9.55
C LEU A 203 -2.57 -0.39 10.71
N ASN A 204 -3.58 0.47 10.87
CA ASN A 204 -3.58 1.45 11.95
C ASN A 204 -3.59 0.79 13.33
N SER A 205 -4.37 -0.28 13.50
CA SER A 205 -4.42 -1.03 14.76
C SER A 205 -3.08 -1.69 15.07
N ALA A 206 -2.48 -2.34 14.08
CA ALA A 206 -1.19 -2.99 14.24
C ALA A 206 -0.08 -2.00 14.63
N LEU A 207 0.04 -0.89 13.87
CA LEU A 207 1.06 0.12 14.12
C LEU A 207 0.85 0.90 15.41
N SER A 208 -0.38 1.03 15.89
CA SER A 208 -0.64 1.64 17.20
C SER A 208 -0.17 0.78 18.37
N GLN A 209 -0.20 -0.53 18.19
CA GLN A 209 0.25 -1.49 19.21
C GLN A 209 1.74 -1.82 19.08
N HIS A 210 2.27 -1.71 17.86
CA HIS A 210 3.63 -2.09 17.48
C HIS A 210 4.29 -0.98 16.65
N PRO A 211 4.58 0.19 17.27
CA PRO A 211 5.19 1.33 16.57
C PRO A 211 6.64 1.07 16.14
N GLU A 212 7.25 -0.02 16.63
CA GLU A 212 8.60 -0.46 16.28
C GLU A 212 8.68 -1.19 14.93
N ILE A 213 7.56 -1.43 14.25
CA ILE A 213 7.55 -2.10 12.95
C ILE A 213 8.24 -1.23 11.90
N ASP A 214 9.30 -1.75 11.29
CA ASP A 214 10.11 -1.07 10.29
C ASP A 214 9.57 -1.23 8.87
N PHE A 215 8.94 -2.39 8.56
CA PHE A 215 8.37 -2.66 7.24
C PHE A 215 7.28 -3.73 7.27
N LEU A 216 6.50 -3.78 6.19
CA LEU A 216 5.47 -4.78 5.94
C LEU A 216 6.00 -5.83 4.96
N VAL A 217 5.70 -7.10 5.20
CA VAL A 217 5.85 -8.19 4.24
C VAL A 217 4.46 -8.66 3.83
N SER A 218 4.14 -8.53 2.54
CA SER A 218 2.90 -9.01 1.96
C SER A 218 3.20 -10.19 1.02
N PRO A 219 2.78 -11.41 1.37
CA PRO A 219 3.09 -12.62 0.57
C PRO A 219 2.27 -12.72 -0.71
N GLY A 220 1.39 -11.77 -1.00
CA GLY A 220 0.57 -11.76 -2.21
C GLY A 220 -0.89 -11.50 -1.93
N ASP A 221 -1.68 -11.61 -2.99
CA ASP A 221 -3.13 -11.45 -3.00
C ASP A 221 -3.62 -10.14 -2.35
N GLN A 222 -2.97 -9.03 -2.71
CA GLN A 222 -3.36 -7.69 -2.26
C GLN A 222 -4.75 -7.30 -2.76
N ILE A 223 -5.12 -7.82 -3.94
CA ILE A 223 -6.41 -7.59 -4.58
C ILE A 223 -7.10 -8.93 -4.89
N ASN A 224 -8.43 -8.90 -5.04
CA ASN A 224 -9.22 -10.08 -5.33
C ASN A 224 -9.47 -10.32 -6.82
N GLU A 225 -9.55 -9.27 -7.64
CA GLU A 225 -9.84 -9.43 -9.07
C GLU A 225 -8.62 -9.99 -9.80
N PRO A 226 -8.71 -11.21 -10.38
CA PRO A 226 -7.57 -11.84 -11.03
C PRO A 226 -7.17 -11.11 -12.32
N ALA A 227 -5.89 -11.19 -12.65
CA ALA A 227 -5.31 -10.53 -13.81
C ALA A 227 -5.58 -11.23 -15.16
N GLU A 228 -6.31 -12.34 -15.16
CA GLU A 228 -6.63 -13.12 -16.37
C GLU A 228 -7.48 -12.37 -17.37
N ASP A 229 -8.49 -11.66 -16.90
CA ASP A 229 -9.38 -10.87 -17.76
C ASP A 229 -8.80 -9.46 -17.94
N GLN A 230 -8.38 -9.18 -19.16
CA GLN A 230 -7.81 -7.89 -19.56
C GLN A 230 -8.85 -6.96 -20.22
N SER A 231 -10.15 -7.22 -20.05
CA SER A 231 -11.18 -6.28 -20.48
C SER A 231 -11.03 -4.94 -19.74
N ALA A 232 -11.43 -3.85 -20.39
CA ALA A 232 -11.32 -2.50 -19.80
C ALA A 232 -12.03 -2.40 -18.44
N ALA A 233 -13.17 -3.06 -18.27
CA ALA A 233 -13.92 -3.08 -17.03
C ALA A 233 -13.15 -3.81 -15.90
N LYS A 234 -12.49 -4.92 -16.22
CA LYS A 234 -11.71 -5.68 -15.27
C LYS A 234 -10.40 -4.97 -14.88
N ILE A 235 -9.72 -4.40 -15.88
CA ILE A 235 -8.54 -3.55 -15.59
C ILE A 235 -8.92 -2.42 -14.65
N LYS A 236 -10.05 -1.73 -14.91
CA LYS A 236 -10.53 -0.67 -14.02
C LYS A 236 -10.76 -1.17 -12.60
N LEU A 237 -11.45 -2.30 -12.44
CA LEU A 237 -11.73 -2.87 -11.13
C LEU A 237 -10.45 -3.27 -10.40
N GLN A 238 -9.50 -3.91 -11.08
CA GLN A 238 -8.17 -4.22 -10.52
C GLN A 238 -7.46 -2.97 -10.02
N GLU A 239 -7.43 -1.92 -10.83
CA GLU A 239 -6.76 -0.68 -10.46
C GLU A 239 -7.49 0.07 -9.35
N GLN A 240 -8.83 -0.04 -9.24
CA GLN A 240 -9.58 0.46 -8.09
C GLN A 240 -9.25 -0.31 -6.81
N GLN A 241 -9.05 -1.63 -6.90
CA GLN A 241 -8.63 -2.44 -5.76
C GLN A 241 -7.22 -2.06 -5.32
N TYR A 242 -6.28 -1.85 -6.24
CA TYR A 242 -4.95 -1.32 -5.90
C TYR A 242 -5.01 0.11 -5.36
N ALA A 243 -5.88 0.97 -5.88
CA ALA A 243 -6.09 2.31 -5.32
C ALA A 243 -6.58 2.23 -3.87
N GLY A 244 -7.53 1.33 -3.59
CA GLY A 244 -7.99 1.04 -2.23
C GLY A 244 -6.87 0.51 -1.33
N TYR A 245 -6.09 -0.43 -1.80
CA TYR A 245 -4.96 -1.01 -1.06
C TYR A 245 -3.92 0.05 -0.67
N LEU A 246 -3.43 0.80 -1.66
CA LEU A 246 -2.41 1.83 -1.47
C LEU A 246 -2.94 3.09 -0.77
N SER A 247 -4.27 3.25 -0.64
CA SER A 247 -4.86 4.40 0.05
C SER A 247 -4.58 4.42 1.55
N ALA A 248 -4.23 3.27 2.13
CA ALA A 248 -3.84 3.20 3.53
C ALA A 248 -2.64 4.13 3.78
N LYS A 249 -2.88 5.20 4.54
CA LYS A 249 -1.88 6.27 4.75
C LYS A 249 -0.61 5.74 5.42
N ALA A 250 -0.72 4.66 6.19
CA ALA A 250 0.42 3.97 6.79
C ALA A 250 1.46 3.56 5.73
N LEU A 251 1.02 3.12 4.54
CA LEU A 251 1.92 2.70 3.46
C LEU A 251 2.75 3.83 2.83
N ARG A 252 2.44 5.08 3.15
CA ARG A 252 3.29 6.23 2.76
C ARG A 252 4.53 6.40 3.64
N SER A 253 4.53 5.79 4.82
CA SER A 253 5.63 5.84 5.78
C SER A 253 6.23 4.47 6.08
N LEU A 254 5.48 3.41 5.82
CA LEU A 254 5.88 2.02 6.04
C LEU A 254 6.26 1.37 4.71
N PRO A 255 7.53 1.02 4.48
CA PRO A 255 7.94 0.28 3.30
C PRO A 255 7.29 -1.09 3.25
N GLU A 256 6.97 -1.56 2.06
CA GLU A 256 6.30 -2.84 1.85
C GLU A 256 7.12 -3.74 0.91
N ALA A 257 7.52 -4.90 1.42
CA ALA A 257 8.10 -5.98 0.62
C ALA A 257 6.97 -6.89 0.14
N THR A 258 6.59 -6.76 -1.14
CA THR A 258 5.50 -7.54 -1.74
C THR A 258 5.99 -8.77 -2.47
N SER A 259 5.21 -9.83 -2.39
CA SER A 259 5.27 -10.99 -3.27
C SER A 259 4.01 -11.04 -4.13
N ILE A 260 3.97 -11.97 -5.06
CA ILE A 260 2.86 -12.18 -5.98
C ILE A 260 2.08 -13.40 -5.50
N GLY A 261 0.78 -13.21 -5.24
CA GLY A 261 -0.15 -14.30 -4.99
C GLY A 261 -0.84 -14.79 -6.28
N ASN A 262 -1.75 -15.75 -6.15
CA ASN A 262 -2.45 -16.28 -7.32
C ASN A 262 -3.44 -15.27 -7.94
N HIS A 263 -4.06 -14.38 -7.17
CA HIS A 263 -4.91 -13.31 -7.69
C HIS A 263 -4.12 -12.20 -8.42
N ASN A 264 -2.81 -12.12 -8.17
CA ASN A 264 -1.94 -11.14 -8.82
C ASN A 264 -1.18 -11.73 -10.03
N SER A 265 -1.17 -13.07 -10.22
CA SER A 265 -0.11 -13.76 -10.96
C SER A 265 -0.42 -14.22 -12.37
N MET A 266 -1.63 -14.08 -12.88
CA MET A 266 -2.09 -14.90 -14.01
C MET A 266 -1.63 -14.46 -15.39
N ASP A 267 -0.89 -13.35 -15.53
CA ASP A 267 -0.24 -13.02 -16.81
C ASP A 267 1.11 -12.32 -16.60
N THR A 268 2.12 -12.77 -17.32
CA THR A 268 3.45 -12.15 -17.36
C THR A 268 3.44 -10.70 -17.83
N THR A 269 2.35 -10.24 -18.43
CA THR A 269 2.16 -8.84 -18.84
C THR A 269 1.66 -7.95 -17.71
N SER A 270 0.82 -8.47 -16.80
CA SER A 270 0.32 -7.72 -15.63
C SER A 270 1.42 -7.52 -14.58
N HIS A 271 2.37 -8.45 -14.46
CA HIS A 271 3.56 -8.30 -13.63
C HIS A 271 4.41 -7.07 -13.97
N LYS A 272 4.38 -6.64 -15.22
CA LYS A 272 5.10 -5.44 -15.64
C LYS A 272 4.49 -4.15 -15.11
N ARG A 273 3.27 -4.20 -14.54
CA ARG A 273 2.54 -2.99 -14.19
C ARG A 273 2.81 -2.51 -12.76
N ARG A 274 2.74 -3.36 -11.73
CA ARG A 274 2.95 -2.96 -10.34
C ARG A 274 3.94 -3.83 -9.56
N ALA A 275 4.01 -5.11 -9.81
CA ALA A 275 4.78 -6.08 -9.02
C ALA A 275 6.31 -6.03 -9.23
N SER A 276 6.83 -5.05 -9.88
CA SER A 276 8.27 -4.86 -9.98
C SER A 276 8.68 -3.61 -9.17
N LEU A 277 8.34 -3.60 -7.90
CA LEU A 277 9.01 -2.79 -6.90
C LEU A 277 10.43 -3.28 -6.67
#